data_b2059690411a5942325d7d957624bd06
#
_entry.id   b2059690411a5942325d7d957624bd06
#
_cell.length_a   1.000
_cell.length_b   1.000
_cell.length_c   1.000
_cell.angle_alpha   90.00
_cell.angle_beta   90.00
_cell.angle_gamma   90.00
#
_symmetry.space_group_name_H-M   'P 1'
#
loop_
_entity.id
_entity.type
_entity.pdbx_description
1 polymer ?
#
loop_
_entity_poly.entity_id
_entity_poly.type
_entity_poly.pdbx_seq_one_letter_code
_entity_poly.pdbx_strand_id
1 'polypeptide(L)'
;MLAAIVLVSDKPAKAQGLIRDTEIEHIIKIYSTPIFQSAGLSPSAIRVFLINNRQLNAFVTPGQRMFIHTGLLQSSDTAEQVIGVIAHESGHLAGGHTVRIIDESREAGLKALAADALGIIAALASGQPGAAGAISSAGRDVALRDLLSYSRTQESAADQAAVSYLKSVEMSPRGILEFMQIISNQEALLGANQDPYLRTHPLTRDRLTFLEQQLANSPYRDRPPDPRLQALHERMRAKLIGFLEPARQVKRTYPQDDQSLPAQYARAISAYRNGQIDEALAGIGRLIDENPNDPYFYELRGQILYENQRAPEALPDYAKAVELLPREPLLHLALARVQIALNQPELDEAALENLSIVVTRERENSEAWRLSSIANSRLGRTGETAISTAEWHLARRNWRESLAHAERAQRLLPEGSSGWLRALDIAGIAERNARRQENR
;
A
#
# COMPACT_ATOMS: atom_id res chain seq x y z
N MET A 1 8.26 -52.03 18.79
CA MET A 1 8.52 -50.60 18.97
C MET A 1 8.12 -49.87 17.68
N LEU A 2 6.89 -49.34 17.64
CA LEU A 2 6.45 -48.53 16.52
C LEU A 2 6.77 -47.05 16.84
N ALA A 3 7.62 -46.43 16.02
CA ALA A 3 7.89 -45.02 16.09
C ALA A 3 6.77 -44.25 15.38
N ALA A 4 5.97 -43.48 16.12
CA ALA A 4 4.97 -42.59 15.56
C ALA A 4 5.68 -41.37 14.97
N ILE A 5 5.66 -41.24 13.63
CA ILE A 5 6.07 -40.03 12.93
C ILE A 5 4.94 -39.01 13.09
N VAL A 6 5.16 -38.01 13.94
CA VAL A 6 4.30 -36.83 14.03
C VAL A 6 4.63 -35.94 12.83
N LEU A 7 3.79 -35.98 11.80
CA LEU A 7 3.80 -35.00 10.72
C LEU A 7 3.31 -33.63 11.28
N VAL A 8 4.26 -32.79 11.65
CA VAL A 8 3.98 -31.37 11.90
C VAL A 8 3.64 -30.77 10.55
N SER A 9 2.37 -30.49 10.32
CA SER A 9 1.90 -29.76 9.17
C SER A 9 2.27 -28.29 9.37
N ASP A 10 3.43 -27.89 8.86
CA ASP A 10 3.79 -26.49 8.71
C ASP A 10 2.85 -25.85 7.67
N LYS A 11 1.77 -25.24 8.15
CA LYS A 11 1.00 -24.32 7.33
C LYS A 11 1.94 -23.15 7.02
N PRO A 12 2.24 -22.84 5.75
CA PRO A 12 3.06 -21.69 5.43
C PRO A 12 2.35 -20.46 6.01
N ALA A 13 3.04 -19.74 6.89
CA ALA A 13 2.59 -18.43 7.34
C ALA A 13 2.39 -17.59 6.09
N LYS A 14 1.15 -17.13 5.83
CA LYS A 14 0.86 -16.25 4.70
C LYS A 14 1.66 -14.98 4.94
N ALA A 15 2.65 -14.74 4.09
CA ALA A 15 3.47 -13.57 4.14
C ALA A 15 2.57 -12.32 4.08
N GLN A 16 2.70 -11.45 5.07
CA GLN A 16 2.03 -10.13 5.07
C GLN A 16 2.75 -9.30 4.01
N GLY A 17 2.13 -9.17 2.82
CA GLY A 17 2.67 -8.40 1.70
C GLY A 17 2.09 -7.00 1.62
N LEU A 18 2.85 -6.06 1.05
CA LEU A 18 2.27 -4.79 0.62
C LEU A 18 1.33 -5.04 -0.55
N ILE A 19 0.20 -4.36 -0.53
CA ILE A 19 -0.72 -4.28 -1.66
C ILE A 19 -0.44 -2.98 -2.39
N ARG A 20 -0.37 -3.05 -3.72
CA ARG A 20 -0.40 -1.93 -4.62
C ARG A 20 -1.67 -2.07 -5.47
N ASP A 21 -2.52 -1.07 -5.43
CA ASP A 21 -3.79 -1.06 -6.16
C ASP A 21 -4.18 0.38 -6.48
N THR A 22 -4.32 0.66 -7.76
CA THR A 22 -4.57 2.02 -8.28
C THR A 22 -5.80 2.66 -7.66
N GLU A 23 -6.90 1.91 -7.59
CA GLU A 23 -8.19 2.42 -7.09
C GLU A 23 -8.16 2.66 -5.58
N ILE A 24 -7.67 1.70 -4.81
CA ILE A 24 -7.62 1.80 -3.35
C ILE A 24 -6.66 2.93 -2.94
N GLU A 25 -5.48 3.02 -3.56
CA GLU A 25 -4.53 4.10 -3.31
C GLU A 25 -5.13 5.48 -3.64
N HIS A 26 -5.89 5.57 -4.73
CA HIS A 26 -6.59 6.80 -5.10
C HIS A 26 -7.67 7.19 -4.08
N ILE A 27 -8.49 6.23 -3.63
CA ILE A 27 -9.52 6.47 -2.61
C ILE A 27 -8.88 6.92 -1.29
N ILE A 28 -7.85 6.25 -0.84
CA ILE A 28 -7.12 6.64 0.38
C ILE A 28 -6.51 8.04 0.24
N LYS A 29 -6.02 8.40 -0.95
CA LYS A 29 -5.52 9.75 -1.22
C LYS A 29 -6.62 10.80 -1.15
N ILE A 30 -7.84 10.49 -1.64
CA ILE A 30 -9.01 11.38 -1.48
C ILE A 30 -9.31 11.59 0.00
N TYR A 31 -9.27 10.54 0.83
CA TYR A 31 -9.54 10.63 2.26
C TYR A 31 -8.46 11.39 3.02
N SER A 32 -7.20 11.14 2.70
CA SER A 32 -6.07 11.63 3.47
C SER A 32 -5.63 13.06 3.11
N THR A 33 -5.78 13.48 1.85
CA THR A 33 -5.27 14.77 1.38
C THR A 33 -5.81 15.97 2.20
N PRO A 34 -7.13 16.12 2.43
CA PRO A 34 -7.65 17.22 3.22
C PRO A 34 -7.16 17.18 4.68
N ILE A 35 -7.05 15.98 5.25
CA ILE A 35 -6.57 15.77 6.63
C ILE A 35 -5.09 16.16 6.75
N PHE A 36 -4.22 15.71 5.83
CA PHE A 36 -2.82 16.07 5.84
C PHE A 36 -2.62 17.58 5.71
N GLN A 37 -3.35 18.24 4.80
CA GLN A 37 -3.31 19.70 4.66
C GLN A 37 -3.73 20.40 5.95
N SER A 38 -4.80 19.94 6.59
CA SER A 38 -5.26 20.47 7.87
C SER A 38 -4.24 20.28 9.00
N ALA A 39 -3.48 19.17 8.97
CA ALA A 39 -2.42 18.90 9.92
C ALA A 39 -1.12 19.71 9.63
N GLY A 40 -1.09 20.55 8.61
CA GLY A 40 0.12 21.26 8.17
C GLY A 40 1.17 20.36 7.54
N LEU A 41 0.76 19.16 7.12
CA LEU A 41 1.62 18.17 6.50
C LEU A 41 1.52 18.28 4.97
N SER A 42 2.63 18.06 4.26
CA SER A 42 2.61 18.01 2.80
C SER A 42 2.06 16.67 2.31
N PRO A 43 0.91 16.61 1.61
CA PRO A 43 0.36 15.35 1.11
C PRO A 43 1.32 14.58 0.18
N SER A 44 2.18 15.29 -0.56
CA SER A 44 3.17 14.67 -1.45
C SER A 44 4.37 14.07 -0.72
N ALA A 45 4.62 14.47 0.53
CA ALA A 45 5.71 13.95 1.35
C ALA A 45 5.30 12.69 2.12
N ILE A 46 3.99 12.48 2.37
CA ILE A 46 3.48 11.32 3.11
C ILE A 46 3.23 10.18 2.15
N ARG A 47 3.85 9.03 2.43
CA ARG A 47 3.62 7.80 1.68
C ARG A 47 2.69 6.90 2.47
N VAL A 48 1.53 6.57 1.89
CA VAL A 48 0.58 5.62 2.48
C VAL A 48 0.80 4.25 1.85
N PHE A 49 0.85 3.22 2.69
CA PHE A 49 1.08 1.84 2.30
C PHE A 49 -0.07 0.95 2.80
N LEU A 50 -0.51 0.04 1.95
CA LEU A 50 -1.52 -0.96 2.30
C LEU A 50 -0.85 -2.28 2.64
N ILE A 51 -1.19 -2.84 3.81
CA ILE A 51 -0.69 -4.14 4.24
C ILE A 51 -1.81 -5.18 4.15
N ASN A 52 -1.56 -6.29 3.45
CA ASN A 52 -2.48 -7.43 3.42
C ASN A 52 -2.50 -8.12 4.79
N ASN A 53 -3.30 -7.60 5.68
CA ASN A 53 -3.47 -8.15 7.01
C ASN A 53 -4.93 -7.98 7.46
N ARG A 54 -5.55 -9.05 7.95
CA ARG A 54 -6.94 -9.04 8.42
C ARG A 54 -7.16 -8.33 9.75
N GLN A 55 -6.09 -8.02 10.47
CA GLN A 55 -6.17 -7.32 11.74
C GLN A 55 -6.58 -5.86 11.51
N LEU A 56 -7.36 -5.32 12.43
CA LEU A 56 -7.65 -3.90 12.49
C LEU A 56 -6.37 -3.18 12.91
N ASN A 57 -5.73 -2.46 12.01
CA ASN A 57 -4.57 -1.65 12.38
C ASN A 57 -4.30 -0.55 11.36
N ALA A 58 -3.80 0.58 11.85
CA ALA A 58 -3.08 1.59 11.11
C ALA A 58 -1.97 2.12 12.03
N PHE A 59 -0.87 2.56 11.46
CA PHE A 59 0.22 3.14 12.23
C PHE A 59 1.11 4.00 11.35
N VAL A 60 1.84 4.89 11.97
CA VAL A 60 2.81 5.75 11.29
C VAL A 60 4.23 5.45 11.76
N THR A 61 5.20 5.75 10.90
CA THR A 61 6.61 5.49 11.16
C THR A 61 7.46 6.67 10.72
N PRO A 62 8.70 6.79 11.21
CA PRO A 62 9.62 7.83 10.76
C PRO A 62 9.79 7.83 9.24
N GLY A 63 10.04 9.03 8.70
CA GLY A 63 10.14 9.25 7.25
C GLY A 63 8.78 9.44 6.59
N GLN A 64 7.78 9.92 7.35
CA GLN A 64 6.45 10.30 6.88
C GLN A 64 5.73 9.15 6.14
N ARG A 65 5.69 7.98 6.77
CA ARG A 65 5.05 6.79 6.23
C ARG A 65 3.88 6.40 7.10
N MET A 66 2.73 6.17 6.46
CA MET A 66 1.52 5.67 7.08
C MET A 66 1.20 4.29 6.53
N PHE A 67 0.89 3.34 7.39
CA PHE A 67 0.54 1.97 7.04
C PHE A 67 -0.90 1.71 7.45
N ILE A 68 -1.69 1.13 6.55
CA ILE A 68 -3.09 0.79 6.79
C ILE A 68 -3.29 -0.69 6.46
N HIS A 69 -3.81 -1.45 7.39
CA HIS A 69 -4.14 -2.84 7.16
C HIS A 69 -5.46 -2.98 6.40
N THR A 70 -5.54 -3.97 5.52
CA THR A 70 -6.77 -4.28 4.78
C THR A 70 -7.92 -4.65 5.69
N GLY A 71 -7.64 -5.24 6.86
CA GLY A 71 -8.66 -5.55 7.86
C GLY A 71 -9.38 -4.31 8.37
N LEU A 72 -8.66 -3.19 8.60
CA LEU A 72 -9.27 -1.92 8.97
C LEU A 72 -10.24 -1.44 7.88
N LEU A 73 -9.80 -1.43 6.62
CA LEU A 73 -10.61 -0.96 5.50
C LEU A 73 -11.88 -1.82 5.27
N GLN A 74 -11.75 -3.15 5.47
CA GLN A 74 -12.87 -4.07 5.31
C GLN A 74 -13.88 -4.01 6.46
N SER A 75 -13.43 -3.73 7.68
CA SER A 75 -14.25 -3.73 8.90
C SER A 75 -14.88 -2.37 9.19
N SER A 76 -14.39 -1.30 8.59
CA SER A 76 -15.02 0.01 8.68
C SER A 76 -16.29 0.03 7.82
N ASP A 77 -17.41 0.45 8.39
CA ASP A 77 -18.68 0.51 7.67
C ASP A 77 -18.86 1.81 6.90
N THR A 78 -18.12 2.86 7.28
CA THR A 78 -18.22 4.17 6.66
C THR A 78 -16.85 4.74 6.29
N ALA A 79 -16.82 5.59 5.28
CA ALA A 79 -15.62 6.36 4.90
C ALA A 79 -15.10 7.19 6.07
N GLU A 80 -16.01 7.76 6.87
CA GLU A 80 -15.67 8.63 8.01
C GLU A 80 -14.89 7.89 9.10
N GLN A 81 -15.13 6.59 9.29
CA GLN A 81 -14.36 5.77 10.23
C GLN A 81 -12.89 5.68 9.78
N VAL A 82 -12.65 5.42 8.50
CA VAL A 82 -11.28 5.38 7.94
C VAL A 82 -10.61 6.76 7.99
N ILE A 83 -11.35 7.82 7.62
CA ILE A 83 -10.85 9.20 7.67
C ILE A 83 -10.52 9.59 9.11
N GLY A 84 -11.33 9.17 10.08
CA GLY A 84 -11.09 9.40 11.51
C GLY A 84 -9.77 8.77 11.98
N VAL A 85 -9.50 7.54 11.57
CA VAL A 85 -8.20 6.86 11.85
C VAL A 85 -7.05 7.60 11.16
N ILE A 86 -7.19 7.98 9.89
CA ILE A 86 -6.17 8.77 9.18
C ILE A 86 -5.90 10.10 9.90
N ALA A 87 -6.92 10.75 10.44
CA ALA A 87 -6.77 11.99 11.19
C ALA A 87 -5.97 11.75 12.50
N HIS A 88 -6.24 10.65 13.20
CA HIS A 88 -5.51 10.25 14.40
C HIS A 88 -4.03 9.96 14.11
N GLU A 89 -3.75 9.16 13.07
CA GLU A 89 -2.39 8.87 12.63
C GLU A 89 -1.64 10.13 12.17
N SER A 90 -2.36 11.07 11.55
CA SER A 90 -1.81 12.38 11.19
C SER A 90 -1.43 13.19 12.43
N GLY A 91 -2.15 13.03 13.55
CA GLY A 91 -1.81 13.60 14.84
C GLY A 91 -0.47 13.06 15.37
N HIS A 92 -0.22 11.77 15.24
CA HIS A 92 1.07 11.17 15.58
C HIS A 92 2.23 11.67 14.68
N LEU A 93 1.98 11.81 13.37
CA LEU A 93 2.99 12.36 12.45
C LEU A 93 3.33 13.81 12.78
N ALA A 94 2.32 14.67 12.89
CA ALA A 94 2.51 16.10 13.18
C ALA A 94 3.09 16.34 14.55
N GLY A 95 2.71 15.52 15.55
CA GLY A 95 3.27 15.56 16.92
C GLY A 95 4.70 15.03 17.04
N GLY A 96 5.25 14.40 15.98
CA GLY A 96 6.58 13.80 16.00
C GLY A 96 6.72 12.63 16.99
N HIS A 97 5.61 11.96 17.32
CA HIS A 97 5.57 10.93 18.36
C HIS A 97 6.46 9.73 18.00
N THR A 98 6.50 9.33 16.72
CA THR A 98 7.33 8.21 16.22
C THR A 98 8.83 8.46 16.36
N VAL A 99 9.28 9.70 16.22
CA VAL A 99 10.69 10.07 16.36
C VAL A 99 11.09 9.99 17.83
N ARG A 100 10.26 10.50 18.74
CA ARG A 100 10.52 10.45 20.19
C ARG A 100 10.63 9.02 20.71
N ILE A 101 9.74 8.12 20.29
CA ILE A 101 9.78 6.69 20.68
C ILE A 101 11.14 6.06 20.32
N ILE A 102 11.66 6.36 19.12
CA ILE A 102 12.96 5.84 18.68
C ILE A 102 14.10 6.41 19.49
N ASP A 103 14.06 7.70 19.77
CA ASP A 103 15.11 8.34 20.57
C ASP A 103 15.10 7.82 22.01
N GLU A 104 13.94 7.69 22.64
CA GLU A 104 13.76 7.07 23.96
C GLU A 104 14.25 5.60 23.98
N SER A 105 13.94 4.83 22.93
CA SER A 105 14.41 3.44 22.80
C SER A 105 15.92 3.34 22.65
N ARG A 106 16.54 4.30 21.97
CA ARG A 106 18.01 4.38 21.85
C ARG A 106 18.68 4.71 23.17
N GLU A 107 18.09 5.60 23.96
CA GLU A 107 18.58 5.95 25.29
C GLU A 107 18.42 4.78 26.27
N ALA A 108 17.33 4.03 26.18
CA ALA A 108 17.07 2.84 27.00
C ALA A 108 17.96 1.61 26.65
N GLY A 109 18.90 1.73 25.72
CA GLY A 109 19.79 0.63 25.33
C GLY A 109 19.19 -0.38 24.35
N LEU A 110 17.99 -0.14 23.84
CA LEU A 110 17.28 -1.00 22.87
C LEU A 110 17.68 -0.72 21.41
N LYS A 111 18.92 -0.28 21.18
CA LYS A 111 19.42 0.16 19.85
C LYS A 111 19.26 -0.89 18.76
N ALA A 112 19.45 -2.16 19.09
CA ALA A 112 19.32 -3.25 18.12
C ALA A 112 17.86 -3.45 17.70
N LEU A 113 16.90 -3.42 18.64
CA LEU A 113 15.47 -3.54 18.35
C LEU A 113 14.96 -2.35 17.54
N ALA A 114 15.39 -1.13 17.85
CA ALA A 114 15.04 0.06 17.07
C ALA A 114 15.62 0.00 15.64
N ALA A 115 16.84 -0.48 15.47
CA ALA A 115 17.47 -0.65 14.16
C ALA A 115 16.79 -1.75 13.32
N ASP A 116 16.42 -2.88 13.94
CA ASP A 116 15.69 -3.98 13.29
C ASP A 116 14.28 -3.54 12.85
N ALA A 117 13.56 -2.82 13.72
CA ALA A 117 12.25 -2.25 13.39
C ALA A 117 12.31 -1.29 12.21
N LEU A 118 13.28 -0.36 12.21
CA LEU A 118 13.50 0.55 11.09
C LEU A 118 13.90 -0.19 9.80
N GLY A 119 14.68 -1.25 9.92
CA GLY A 119 15.06 -2.13 8.80
C GLY A 119 13.86 -2.82 8.17
N ILE A 120 12.96 -3.38 8.98
CA ILE A 120 11.71 -4.02 8.53
C ILE A 120 10.79 -3.00 7.85
N ILE A 121 10.60 -1.84 8.45
CA ILE A 121 9.79 -0.75 7.90
C ILE A 121 10.36 -0.27 6.54
N ALA A 122 11.68 -0.10 6.46
CA ALA A 122 12.34 0.31 5.22
C ALA A 122 12.25 -0.78 4.13
N ALA A 123 12.32 -2.05 4.52
CA ALA A 123 12.17 -3.18 3.60
C ALA A 123 10.73 -3.28 3.07
N LEU A 124 9.72 -3.11 3.92
CA LEU A 124 8.30 -3.03 3.51
C LEU A 124 8.06 -1.87 2.56
N ALA A 125 8.58 -0.68 2.89
CA ALA A 125 8.41 0.53 2.09
C ALA A 125 9.11 0.45 0.70
N SER A 126 10.11 -0.43 0.54
CA SER A 126 10.80 -0.62 -0.73
C SER A 126 10.13 -1.64 -1.66
N GLY A 127 9.01 -2.26 -1.25
CA GLY A 127 8.28 -3.24 -2.06
C GLY A 127 9.06 -4.53 -2.34
N GLN A 128 10.08 -4.85 -1.53
CA GLN A 128 10.89 -6.04 -1.75
C GLN A 128 10.14 -7.33 -1.36
N PRO A 129 10.04 -8.33 -2.25
CA PRO A 129 9.36 -9.60 -1.95
C PRO A 129 9.93 -10.35 -0.75
N GLY A 130 11.23 -10.15 -0.44
CA GLY A 130 11.91 -10.75 0.70
C GLY A 130 11.61 -10.08 2.05
N ALA A 131 11.07 -8.86 2.05
CA ALA A 131 10.72 -8.14 3.27
C ALA A 131 9.56 -8.80 4.03
N ALA A 132 8.66 -9.47 3.32
CA ALA A 132 7.58 -10.25 3.91
C ALA A 132 8.09 -11.43 4.77
N GLY A 133 9.23 -12.01 4.42
CA GLY A 133 9.87 -13.08 5.21
C GLY A 133 10.51 -12.58 6.51
N ALA A 134 10.91 -11.31 6.57
CA ALA A 134 11.52 -10.72 7.78
C ALA A 134 10.49 -10.47 8.92
N ILE A 135 9.21 -10.37 8.59
CA ILE A 135 8.11 -10.16 9.55
C ILE A 135 7.61 -11.48 10.17
N SER A 136 7.94 -12.63 9.57
CA SER A 136 7.34 -13.93 9.91
C SER A 136 7.81 -14.57 11.23
N SER A 137 8.74 -13.95 11.97
CA SER A 137 9.12 -14.45 13.29
C SER A 137 8.25 -13.80 14.37
N ALA A 138 7.41 -14.57 15.04
CA ALA A 138 6.50 -14.10 16.10
C ALA A 138 7.17 -13.23 17.18
N GLY A 139 8.45 -13.45 17.48
CA GLY A 139 9.21 -12.65 18.45
C GLY A 139 9.55 -11.24 17.96
N ARG A 140 9.79 -11.04 16.65
CA ARG A 140 10.06 -9.72 16.06
C ARG A 140 8.79 -8.88 15.93
N ASP A 141 7.66 -9.51 15.68
CA ASP A 141 6.35 -8.87 15.58
C ASP A 141 5.94 -8.26 16.93
N VAL A 142 6.20 -8.97 18.04
CA VAL A 142 5.97 -8.48 19.40
C VAL A 142 6.87 -7.30 19.71
N ALA A 143 8.17 -7.41 19.45
CA ALA A 143 9.15 -6.34 19.73
C ALA A 143 8.87 -5.07 18.89
N LEU A 144 8.42 -5.21 17.63
CA LEU A 144 8.02 -4.08 16.79
C LEU A 144 6.77 -3.38 17.33
N ARG A 145 5.79 -4.14 17.80
CA ARG A 145 4.57 -3.60 18.40
C ARG A 145 4.84 -2.88 19.71
N ASP A 146 5.68 -3.45 20.59
CA ASP A 146 6.06 -2.81 21.84
C ASP A 146 6.83 -1.52 21.58
N LEU A 147 7.70 -1.49 20.57
CA LEU A 147 8.42 -0.30 20.15
C LEU A 147 7.52 0.80 19.59
N LEU A 148 6.42 0.41 18.91
CA LEU A 148 5.46 1.35 18.33
C LEU A 148 4.30 1.69 19.29
N SER A 149 4.34 1.23 20.55
CA SER A 149 3.34 1.55 21.56
C SER A 149 3.45 3.01 21.98
N TYR A 150 2.37 3.75 21.82
CA TYR A 150 2.30 5.16 22.21
C TYR A 150 1.90 5.33 23.67
N SER A 151 2.43 6.37 24.31
CA SER A 151 2.01 6.71 25.68
C SER A 151 0.59 7.26 25.69
N ARG A 152 -0.09 7.16 26.85
CA ARG A 152 -1.46 7.72 27.02
C ARG A 152 -1.53 9.21 26.70
N THR A 153 -0.45 9.95 27.00
CA THR A 153 -0.35 11.38 26.68
C THR A 153 -0.28 11.63 25.19
N GLN A 154 0.50 10.82 24.47
CA GLN A 154 0.62 10.90 23.00
C GLN A 154 -0.69 10.53 22.32
N GLU A 155 -1.40 9.51 22.84
CA GLU A 155 -2.73 9.11 22.35
C GLU A 155 -3.76 10.25 22.54
N SER A 156 -3.80 10.85 23.73
CA SER A 156 -4.70 11.99 24.00
C SER A 156 -4.38 13.20 23.10
N ALA A 157 -3.10 13.45 22.84
CA ALA A 157 -2.70 14.53 21.93
C ALA A 157 -3.10 14.23 20.49
N ALA A 158 -2.98 12.97 20.04
CA ALA A 158 -3.39 12.54 18.71
C ALA A 158 -4.92 12.62 18.53
N ASP A 159 -5.71 12.25 19.55
CA ASP A 159 -7.17 12.40 19.53
C ASP A 159 -7.61 13.87 19.43
N GLN A 160 -6.98 14.77 20.21
CA GLN A 160 -7.25 16.20 20.15
C GLN A 160 -6.91 16.78 18.77
N ALA A 161 -5.77 16.38 18.22
CA ALA A 161 -5.34 16.76 16.88
C ALA A 161 -6.33 16.26 15.82
N ALA A 162 -6.73 14.99 15.90
CA ALA A 162 -7.70 14.39 14.97
C ALA A 162 -9.03 15.17 14.94
N VAL A 163 -9.59 15.46 16.12
CA VAL A 163 -10.82 16.26 16.24
C VAL A 163 -10.63 17.65 15.61
N SER A 164 -9.49 18.29 15.84
CA SER A 164 -9.18 19.61 15.26
C SER A 164 -9.10 19.53 13.74
N TYR A 165 -8.44 18.51 13.18
CA TYR A 165 -8.31 18.33 11.73
C TYR A 165 -9.66 18.05 11.09
N LEU A 166 -10.45 17.14 11.65
CA LEU A 166 -11.80 16.84 11.16
C LEU A 166 -12.69 18.10 11.18
N LYS A 167 -12.63 18.87 12.27
CA LYS A 167 -13.36 20.14 12.36
C LYS A 167 -12.98 21.13 11.27
N SER A 168 -11.70 21.25 10.93
CA SER A 168 -11.22 22.20 9.93
C SER A 168 -11.60 21.81 8.49
N VAL A 169 -11.88 20.54 8.25
CA VAL A 169 -12.44 20.05 6.97
C VAL A 169 -13.96 19.84 7.04
N GLU A 170 -14.61 20.42 8.05
CA GLU A 170 -16.06 20.38 8.27
C GLU A 170 -16.62 18.96 8.40
N MET A 171 -15.87 18.05 8.98
CA MET A 171 -16.29 16.66 9.22
C MET A 171 -16.63 16.41 10.70
N SER A 172 -17.57 15.50 10.92
CA SER A 172 -17.94 15.04 12.26
C SER A 172 -16.84 14.17 12.87
N PRO A 173 -16.53 14.29 14.18
CA PRO A 173 -15.68 13.34 14.87
C PRO A 173 -16.37 11.98 15.15
N ARG A 174 -17.59 11.76 14.64
CA ARG A 174 -18.36 10.54 14.79
C ARG A 174 -17.58 9.31 14.30
N GLY A 175 -16.95 9.41 13.13
CA GLY A 175 -16.25 8.27 12.51
C GLY A 175 -15.13 7.70 13.39
N ILE A 176 -14.30 8.56 13.99
CA ILE A 176 -13.25 8.10 14.91
C ILE A 176 -13.82 7.48 16.19
N LEU A 177 -14.89 8.05 16.75
CA LEU A 177 -15.56 7.50 17.92
C LEU A 177 -16.16 6.11 17.62
N GLU A 178 -16.87 5.96 16.51
CA GLU A 178 -17.44 4.67 16.08
C GLU A 178 -16.37 3.62 15.85
N PHE A 179 -15.25 4.00 15.22
CA PHE A 179 -14.11 3.09 15.03
C PHE A 179 -13.53 2.61 16.37
N MET A 180 -13.33 3.51 17.33
CA MET A 180 -12.89 3.14 18.68
C MET A 180 -13.87 2.21 19.40
N GLN A 181 -15.18 2.39 19.19
CA GLN A 181 -16.22 1.51 19.73
C GLN A 181 -16.17 0.12 19.06
N ILE A 182 -15.95 0.03 17.76
CA ILE A 182 -15.77 -1.25 17.05
C ILE A 182 -14.62 -2.04 17.67
N ILE A 183 -13.47 -1.40 17.90
CA ILE A 183 -12.29 -2.04 18.49
C ILE A 183 -12.57 -2.47 19.94
N SER A 184 -13.19 -1.59 20.74
CA SER A 184 -13.55 -1.90 22.14
C SER A 184 -14.47 -3.12 22.23
N ASN A 185 -15.45 -3.24 21.34
CA ASN A 185 -16.35 -4.37 21.27
C ASN A 185 -15.64 -5.68 20.85
N GLN A 186 -14.67 -5.60 19.93
CA GLN A 186 -13.87 -6.75 19.53
C GLN A 186 -12.97 -7.24 20.69
N GLU A 187 -12.36 -6.34 21.45
CA GLU A 187 -11.53 -6.70 22.61
C GLU A 187 -12.35 -7.49 23.65
N ALA A 188 -13.58 -7.07 23.92
CA ALA A 188 -14.49 -7.76 24.83
C ALA A 188 -14.81 -9.21 24.40
N LEU A 189 -14.72 -9.51 23.09
CA LEU A 189 -14.96 -10.83 22.52
C LEU A 189 -13.71 -11.71 22.47
N LEU A 190 -12.51 -11.11 22.34
CA LEU A 190 -11.24 -11.83 22.13
C LEU A 190 -10.55 -12.25 23.45
N GLY A 191 -10.96 -11.74 24.59
CA GLY A 191 -10.42 -12.11 25.92
C GLY A 191 -8.92 -11.79 26.04
N ALA A 192 -8.10 -12.82 26.36
CA ALA A 192 -6.66 -12.64 26.60
C ALA A 192 -5.80 -12.24 25.37
N ASN A 193 -6.36 -12.32 24.14
CA ASN A 193 -5.69 -11.93 22.91
C ASN A 193 -6.08 -10.49 22.55
N GLN A 194 -5.37 -9.51 23.11
CA GLN A 194 -5.57 -8.11 22.77
C GLN A 194 -5.46 -7.84 21.27
N ASP A 195 -6.37 -7.00 20.75
CA ASP A 195 -6.31 -6.51 19.38
C ASP A 195 -4.97 -5.79 19.11
N PRO A 196 -4.31 -6.02 17.97
CA PRO A 196 -3.03 -5.38 17.65
C PRO A 196 -3.07 -3.86 17.66
N TYR A 197 -4.19 -3.26 17.29
CA TYR A 197 -4.38 -1.80 17.36
C TYR A 197 -4.31 -1.31 18.79
N LEU A 198 -4.95 -1.98 19.73
CA LEU A 198 -4.95 -1.60 21.15
C LEU A 198 -3.58 -1.75 21.81
N ARG A 199 -2.72 -2.59 21.27
CA ARG A 199 -1.34 -2.69 21.73
C ARG A 199 -0.49 -1.50 21.34
N THR A 200 -0.71 -0.95 20.14
CA THR A 200 -0.02 0.25 19.65
C THR A 200 -0.70 1.53 20.12
N HIS A 201 -2.02 1.50 20.27
CA HIS A 201 -2.88 2.64 20.63
C HIS A 201 -3.78 2.27 21.82
N PRO A 202 -3.28 2.31 23.06
CA PRO A 202 -4.06 1.90 24.23
C PRO A 202 -5.37 2.69 24.35
N LEU A 203 -6.49 1.99 24.31
CA LEU A 203 -7.80 2.58 24.47
C LEU A 203 -8.11 2.73 25.97
N THR A 204 -8.47 3.93 26.39
CA THR A 204 -8.90 4.23 27.76
C THR A 204 -10.32 4.78 27.77
N ARG A 205 -11.02 4.66 28.90
CA ARG A 205 -12.34 5.28 29.05
C ARG A 205 -12.28 6.80 28.86
N ASP A 206 -11.20 7.43 29.29
CA ASP A 206 -11.02 8.87 29.17
C ASP A 206 -10.98 9.31 27.69
N ARG A 207 -10.35 8.52 26.80
CA ARG A 207 -10.34 8.78 25.37
C ARG A 207 -11.73 8.69 24.76
N LEU A 208 -12.50 7.65 25.08
CA LEU A 208 -13.88 7.50 24.62
C LEU A 208 -14.76 8.66 25.12
N THR A 209 -14.69 8.98 26.40
CA THR A 209 -15.44 10.10 27.01
C THR A 209 -15.08 11.43 26.35
N PHE A 210 -13.78 11.66 26.07
CA PHE A 210 -13.34 12.84 25.35
C PHE A 210 -13.97 12.92 23.94
N LEU A 211 -13.91 11.85 23.16
CA LEU A 211 -14.47 11.82 21.80
C LEU A 211 -16.01 11.98 21.83
N GLU A 212 -16.71 11.39 22.79
CA GLU A 212 -18.15 11.58 22.99
C GLU A 212 -18.50 13.05 23.28
N GLN A 213 -17.74 13.71 24.14
CA GLN A 213 -17.90 15.13 24.44
C GLN A 213 -17.62 16.01 23.22
N GLN A 214 -16.56 15.69 22.45
CA GLN A 214 -16.23 16.42 21.23
C GLN A 214 -17.32 16.24 20.17
N LEU A 215 -17.88 15.05 20.03
CA LEU A 215 -19.02 14.81 19.15
C LEU A 215 -20.26 15.62 19.59
N ALA A 216 -20.60 15.57 20.88
CA ALA A 216 -21.75 16.30 21.41
C ALA A 216 -21.66 17.82 21.18
N ASN A 217 -20.43 18.38 21.23
CA ASN A 217 -20.16 19.80 21.04
C ASN A 217 -19.80 20.18 19.60
N SER A 218 -19.76 19.23 18.68
CA SER A 218 -19.37 19.48 17.30
C SER A 218 -20.50 20.18 16.53
N PRO A 219 -20.22 21.28 15.78
CA PRO A 219 -21.21 21.88 14.87
C PRO A 219 -21.57 20.94 13.71
N TYR A 220 -20.76 19.90 13.48
CA TYR A 220 -20.96 18.91 12.43
C TYR A 220 -21.52 17.59 12.94
N ARG A 221 -21.99 17.53 14.20
CA ARG A 221 -22.52 16.33 14.87
C ARG A 221 -23.58 15.63 14.03
N ASP A 222 -24.51 16.38 13.49
CA ASP A 222 -25.69 15.87 12.77
C ASP A 222 -25.53 15.97 11.24
N ARG A 223 -24.31 16.29 10.76
CA ARG A 223 -24.02 16.32 9.32
C ARG A 223 -24.06 14.88 8.79
N PRO A 224 -24.85 14.60 7.74
CA PRO A 224 -24.87 13.27 7.14
C PRO A 224 -23.53 12.97 6.46
N PRO A 225 -23.11 11.70 6.38
CA PRO A 225 -21.94 11.29 5.60
C PRO A 225 -22.02 11.78 4.15
N ASP A 226 -20.87 12.15 3.57
CA ASP A 226 -20.82 12.49 2.13
C ASP A 226 -21.10 11.23 1.30
N PRO A 227 -22.20 11.21 0.52
CA PRO A 227 -22.60 10.03 -0.25
C PRO A 227 -21.53 9.58 -1.26
N ARG A 228 -20.70 10.53 -1.76
CA ARG A 228 -19.62 10.22 -2.72
C ARG A 228 -18.48 9.48 -2.01
N LEU A 229 -18.08 9.93 -0.82
CA LEU A 229 -17.06 9.25 -0.03
C LEU A 229 -17.55 7.86 0.40
N GLN A 230 -18.83 7.75 0.77
CA GLN A 230 -19.43 6.47 1.14
C GLN A 230 -19.48 5.49 -0.05
N ALA A 231 -19.86 5.95 -1.24
CA ALA A 231 -19.85 5.11 -2.45
C ALA A 231 -18.44 4.62 -2.80
N LEU A 232 -17.42 5.48 -2.67
CA LEU A 232 -16.01 5.09 -2.84
C LEU A 232 -15.59 4.05 -1.80
N HIS A 233 -16.04 4.21 -0.57
CA HIS A 233 -15.73 3.27 0.51
C HIS A 233 -16.34 1.89 0.28
N GLU A 234 -17.62 1.83 -0.06
CA GLU A 234 -18.31 0.58 -0.37
C GLU A 234 -17.66 -0.15 -1.55
N ARG A 235 -17.25 0.59 -2.56
CA ARG A 235 -16.54 0.06 -3.72
C ARG A 235 -15.15 -0.47 -3.34
N MET A 236 -14.37 0.25 -2.53
CA MET A 236 -13.09 -0.21 -2.00
C MET A 236 -13.24 -1.49 -1.17
N ARG A 237 -14.24 -1.54 -0.29
CA ARG A 237 -14.56 -2.75 0.50
C ARG A 237 -14.91 -3.92 -0.42
N ALA A 238 -15.74 -3.70 -1.42
CA ALA A 238 -16.13 -4.72 -2.39
C ALA A 238 -14.93 -5.29 -3.12
N LYS A 239 -14.01 -4.44 -3.58
CA LYS A 239 -12.76 -4.86 -4.21
C LYS A 239 -11.91 -5.70 -3.26
N LEU A 240 -11.66 -5.22 -2.05
CA LEU A 240 -10.89 -5.95 -1.04
C LEU A 240 -11.51 -7.30 -0.68
N ILE A 241 -12.81 -7.34 -0.44
CA ILE A 241 -13.54 -8.57 -0.12
C ILE A 241 -13.50 -9.55 -1.30
N GLY A 242 -13.72 -9.05 -2.53
CA GLY A 242 -13.63 -9.88 -3.74
C GLY A 242 -12.27 -10.54 -3.94
N PHE A 243 -11.17 -9.79 -3.68
CA PHE A 243 -9.81 -10.30 -3.83
C PHE A 243 -9.32 -11.16 -2.65
N LEU A 244 -9.68 -10.81 -1.42
CA LEU A 244 -9.03 -11.34 -0.23
C LEU A 244 -9.85 -12.40 0.50
N GLU A 245 -11.19 -12.40 0.32
CA GLU A 245 -12.06 -13.33 1.02
C GLU A 245 -12.40 -14.57 0.19
N PRO A 246 -12.67 -15.71 0.84
CA PRO A 246 -13.15 -16.91 0.15
C PRO A 246 -14.49 -16.66 -0.56
N ALA A 247 -14.74 -17.32 -1.69
CA ALA A 247 -15.97 -17.17 -2.47
C ALA A 247 -17.25 -17.32 -1.64
N ARG A 248 -17.25 -18.21 -0.65
CA ARG A 248 -18.40 -18.39 0.27
C ARG A 248 -18.67 -17.12 1.07
N GLN A 249 -17.63 -16.42 1.51
CA GLN A 249 -17.76 -15.18 2.25
C GLN A 249 -18.25 -14.05 1.33
N VAL A 250 -17.71 -13.97 0.10
CA VAL A 250 -18.16 -12.99 -0.90
C VAL A 250 -19.65 -13.16 -1.20
N LYS A 251 -20.11 -14.40 -1.43
CA LYS A 251 -21.52 -14.70 -1.67
C LYS A 251 -22.44 -14.36 -0.49
N ARG A 252 -21.93 -14.45 0.74
CA ARG A 252 -22.67 -14.07 1.95
C ARG A 252 -22.80 -12.56 2.09
N THR A 253 -21.72 -11.83 1.83
CA THR A 253 -21.68 -10.35 1.94
C THR A 253 -22.41 -9.68 0.79
N TYR A 254 -22.30 -10.25 -0.41
CA TYR A 254 -22.86 -9.74 -1.66
C TYR A 254 -23.65 -10.84 -2.34
N PRO A 255 -24.88 -11.13 -1.87
CA PRO A 255 -25.74 -12.17 -2.43
C PRO A 255 -26.14 -11.86 -3.87
N GLN A 256 -26.67 -12.86 -4.56
CA GLN A 256 -26.92 -12.78 -6.02
C GLN A 256 -28.04 -11.80 -6.40
N ASP A 257 -28.98 -11.56 -5.50
CA ASP A 257 -30.07 -10.61 -5.64
C ASP A 257 -29.66 -9.15 -5.39
N ASP A 258 -28.51 -8.91 -4.76
CA ASP A 258 -27.92 -7.57 -4.64
C ASP A 258 -27.32 -7.15 -5.99
N GLN A 259 -27.98 -6.18 -6.65
CA GLN A 259 -27.55 -5.64 -7.95
C GLN A 259 -26.80 -4.32 -7.83
N SER A 260 -26.40 -3.92 -6.62
CA SER A 260 -25.55 -2.74 -6.43
C SER A 260 -24.21 -2.89 -7.14
N LEU A 261 -23.61 -1.77 -7.55
CA LEU A 261 -22.30 -1.77 -8.20
C LEU A 261 -21.22 -2.46 -7.32
N PRO A 262 -21.13 -2.19 -5.99
CA PRO A 262 -20.18 -2.91 -5.15
C PRO A 262 -20.39 -4.43 -5.16
N ALA A 263 -21.62 -4.90 -5.12
CA ALA A 263 -21.94 -6.32 -5.12
C ALA A 263 -21.57 -6.99 -6.45
N GLN A 264 -21.91 -6.39 -7.58
CA GLN A 264 -21.52 -6.89 -8.90
C GLN A 264 -20.00 -6.94 -9.06
N TYR A 265 -19.30 -5.87 -8.60
CA TYR A 265 -17.85 -5.77 -8.63
C TYR A 265 -17.16 -6.87 -7.80
N ALA A 266 -17.59 -7.04 -6.54
CA ALA A 266 -17.06 -8.10 -5.68
C ALA A 266 -17.26 -9.50 -6.26
N ARG A 267 -18.43 -9.77 -6.85
CA ARG A 267 -18.73 -11.07 -7.48
C ARG A 267 -17.87 -11.31 -8.73
N ALA A 268 -17.68 -10.30 -9.59
CA ALA A 268 -16.80 -10.41 -10.77
C ALA A 268 -15.35 -10.71 -10.36
N ILE A 269 -14.83 -10.03 -9.34
CA ILE A 269 -13.50 -10.29 -8.78
C ILE A 269 -13.43 -11.70 -8.18
N SER A 270 -14.45 -12.11 -7.43
CA SER A 270 -14.48 -13.44 -6.82
C SER A 270 -14.51 -14.55 -7.90
N ALA A 271 -15.27 -14.37 -8.98
CA ALA A 271 -15.29 -15.29 -10.12
C ALA A 271 -13.88 -15.43 -10.72
N TYR A 272 -13.20 -14.30 -10.99
CA TYR A 272 -11.82 -14.28 -11.44
C TYR A 272 -10.87 -15.06 -10.50
N ARG A 273 -10.91 -14.76 -9.20
CA ARG A 273 -10.07 -15.41 -8.18
C ARG A 273 -10.30 -16.91 -8.05
N ASN A 274 -11.47 -17.40 -8.47
CA ASN A 274 -11.83 -18.81 -8.45
C ASN A 274 -11.69 -19.49 -9.84
N GLY A 275 -11.06 -18.83 -10.83
CA GLY A 275 -10.81 -19.38 -12.15
C GLY A 275 -12.02 -19.40 -13.10
N GLN A 276 -13.11 -18.73 -12.73
CA GLN A 276 -14.32 -18.59 -13.55
C GLN A 276 -14.16 -17.40 -14.50
N ILE A 277 -13.20 -17.49 -15.43
CA ILE A 277 -12.72 -16.34 -16.21
C ILE A 277 -13.81 -15.73 -17.08
N ASP A 278 -14.61 -16.55 -17.76
CA ASP A 278 -15.69 -16.05 -18.64
C ASP A 278 -16.78 -15.34 -17.82
N GLU A 279 -17.13 -15.86 -16.65
CA GLU A 279 -18.06 -15.20 -15.72
C GLU A 279 -17.51 -13.86 -15.22
N ALA A 280 -16.24 -13.82 -14.89
CA ALA A 280 -15.56 -12.59 -14.46
C ALA A 280 -15.55 -11.54 -15.58
N LEU A 281 -15.16 -11.93 -16.79
CA LEU A 281 -15.14 -11.04 -17.96
C LEU A 281 -16.54 -10.53 -18.33
N ALA A 282 -17.56 -11.38 -18.27
CA ALA A 282 -18.93 -10.97 -18.48
C ALA A 282 -19.43 -10.00 -17.38
N GLY A 283 -19.04 -10.25 -16.12
CA GLY A 283 -19.38 -9.38 -14.99
C GLY A 283 -18.75 -8.00 -15.12
N ILE A 284 -17.43 -7.94 -15.36
CA ILE A 284 -16.73 -6.67 -15.51
C ILE A 284 -17.13 -5.93 -16.80
N GLY A 285 -17.46 -6.66 -17.87
CA GLY A 285 -17.97 -6.08 -19.11
C GLY A 285 -19.24 -5.28 -18.88
N ARG A 286 -20.23 -5.83 -18.16
CA ARG A 286 -21.45 -5.09 -17.79
C ARG A 286 -21.15 -3.81 -17.01
N LEU A 287 -20.22 -3.85 -16.05
CA LEU A 287 -19.84 -2.67 -15.28
C LEU A 287 -19.18 -1.60 -16.16
N ILE A 288 -18.42 -2.01 -17.18
CA ILE A 288 -17.84 -1.08 -18.18
C ILE A 288 -18.95 -0.46 -19.03
N ASP A 289 -19.92 -1.27 -19.49
CA ASP A 289 -21.04 -0.78 -20.32
C ASP A 289 -21.88 0.27 -19.57
N GLU A 290 -22.09 0.05 -18.26
CA GLU A 290 -22.82 0.98 -17.39
C GLU A 290 -21.97 2.21 -17.00
N ASN A 291 -20.63 2.06 -16.94
CA ASN A 291 -19.70 3.09 -16.48
C ASN A 291 -18.49 3.21 -17.42
N PRO A 292 -18.66 3.67 -18.68
CA PRO A 292 -17.61 3.62 -19.71
C PRO A 292 -16.43 4.56 -19.47
N ASN A 293 -16.52 5.45 -18.48
CA ASN A 293 -15.46 6.37 -18.10
C ASN A 293 -14.75 5.97 -16.78
N ASP A 294 -14.98 4.76 -16.30
CA ASP A 294 -14.34 4.26 -15.09
C ASP A 294 -13.03 3.51 -15.43
N PRO A 295 -11.87 4.06 -15.09
CA PRO A 295 -10.58 3.47 -15.46
C PRO A 295 -10.30 2.14 -14.78
N TYR A 296 -10.85 1.93 -13.59
CA TYR A 296 -10.54 0.76 -12.76
C TYR A 296 -11.20 -0.52 -13.26
N PHE A 297 -12.33 -0.40 -13.97
CA PHE A 297 -12.96 -1.55 -14.59
C PHE A 297 -12.16 -2.02 -15.81
N TYR A 298 -11.61 -1.09 -16.60
CA TYR A 298 -10.68 -1.42 -17.67
C TYR A 298 -9.39 -2.02 -17.12
N GLU A 299 -8.81 -1.44 -16.04
CA GLU A 299 -7.65 -2.00 -15.37
C GLU A 299 -7.90 -3.45 -14.94
N LEU A 300 -9.03 -3.74 -14.30
CA LEU A 300 -9.36 -5.09 -13.83
C LEU A 300 -9.59 -6.04 -15.02
N ARG A 301 -10.30 -5.64 -16.08
CA ARG A 301 -10.48 -6.48 -17.26
C ARG A 301 -9.16 -6.78 -17.93
N GLY A 302 -8.32 -5.77 -18.08
CA GLY A 302 -6.95 -5.93 -18.57
C GLY A 302 -6.13 -6.89 -17.73
N GLN A 303 -6.23 -6.81 -16.40
CA GLN A 303 -5.55 -7.74 -15.48
C GLN A 303 -6.05 -9.17 -15.69
N ILE A 304 -7.36 -9.40 -15.71
CA ILE A 304 -7.94 -10.72 -15.91
C ILE A 304 -7.45 -11.32 -17.24
N LEU A 305 -7.47 -10.53 -18.30
CA LEU A 305 -7.01 -10.98 -19.63
C LEU A 305 -5.51 -11.28 -19.63
N TYR A 306 -4.69 -10.38 -19.12
CA TYR A 306 -3.23 -10.53 -19.11
C TYR A 306 -2.77 -11.74 -18.29
N GLU A 307 -3.30 -11.92 -17.09
CA GLU A 307 -2.93 -13.04 -16.20
C GLU A 307 -3.41 -14.40 -16.75
N ASN A 308 -4.38 -14.39 -17.69
CA ASN A 308 -4.83 -15.57 -18.41
C ASN A 308 -4.23 -15.70 -19.83
N GLN A 309 -3.05 -15.13 -20.07
CA GLN A 309 -2.27 -15.23 -21.30
C GLN A 309 -2.94 -14.62 -22.54
N ARG A 310 -3.88 -13.70 -22.34
CA ARG A 310 -4.60 -12.97 -23.40
C ARG A 310 -4.07 -11.54 -23.54
N ALA A 311 -2.75 -11.40 -23.57
CA ALA A 311 -2.06 -10.09 -23.63
C ALA A 311 -2.51 -9.19 -24.80
N PRO A 312 -2.75 -9.70 -26.04
CA PRO A 312 -3.27 -8.87 -27.12
C PRO A 312 -4.63 -8.22 -26.81
N GLU A 313 -5.49 -8.92 -26.07
CA GLU A 313 -6.81 -8.42 -25.69
C GLU A 313 -6.73 -7.48 -24.47
N ALA A 314 -5.75 -7.66 -23.60
CA ALA A 314 -5.52 -6.79 -22.45
C ALA A 314 -5.00 -5.40 -22.84
N LEU A 315 -4.29 -5.29 -23.96
CA LEU A 315 -3.63 -4.05 -24.39
C LEU A 315 -4.61 -2.86 -24.52
N PRO A 316 -5.73 -2.97 -25.26
CA PRO A 316 -6.69 -1.87 -25.40
C PRO A 316 -7.33 -1.46 -24.07
N ASP A 317 -7.54 -2.37 -23.13
CA ASP A 317 -8.12 -2.06 -21.82
C ASP A 317 -7.14 -1.24 -20.97
N TYR A 318 -5.88 -1.65 -20.87
CA TYR A 318 -4.91 -0.85 -20.14
C TYR A 318 -4.61 0.49 -20.81
N ALA A 319 -4.63 0.54 -22.15
CA ALA A 319 -4.51 1.81 -22.88
C ALA A 319 -5.69 2.74 -22.54
N LYS A 320 -6.91 2.22 -22.48
CA LYS A 320 -8.10 3.00 -22.07
C LYS A 320 -8.03 3.46 -20.61
N ALA A 321 -7.57 2.61 -19.71
CA ALA A 321 -7.37 3.00 -18.30
C ALA A 321 -6.35 4.15 -18.17
N VAL A 322 -5.24 4.10 -18.91
CA VAL A 322 -4.23 5.19 -18.95
C VAL A 322 -4.80 6.44 -19.58
N GLU A 323 -5.59 6.35 -20.68
CA GLU A 323 -6.27 7.50 -21.29
C GLU A 323 -7.14 8.24 -20.26
N LEU A 324 -7.90 7.48 -19.44
CA LEU A 324 -8.80 8.03 -18.42
C LEU A 324 -8.07 8.58 -17.19
N LEU A 325 -6.93 7.98 -16.82
CA LEU A 325 -6.08 8.41 -15.70
C LEU A 325 -4.60 8.54 -16.09
N PRO A 326 -4.23 9.56 -16.92
CA PRO A 326 -2.90 9.65 -17.53
C PRO A 326 -1.76 9.99 -16.56
N ARG A 327 -2.04 10.17 -15.28
CA ARG A 327 -1.03 10.49 -14.26
C ARG A 327 -0.80 9.36 -13.25
N GLU A 328 -1.42 8.20 -13.43
CA GLU A 328 -1.38 7.13 -12.45
C GLU A 328 -0.27 6.12 -12.76
N PRO A 329 0.83 6.07 -11.96
CA PRO A 329 2.01 5.25 -12.27
C PRO A 329 1.70 3.77 -12.43
N LEU A 330 0.79 3.23 -11.62
CA LEU A 330 0.47 1.81 -11.65
C LEU A 330 -0.21 1.38 -12.96
N LEU A 331 -1.03 2.24 -13.55
CA LEU A 331 -1.64 1.98 -14.85
C LEU A 331 -0.60 1.99 -15.98
N HIS A 332 0.33 2.96 -15.95
CA HIS A 332 1.45 2.99 -16.90
C HIS A 332 2.35 1.75 -16.75
N LEU A 333 2.61 1.30 -15.52
CA LEU A 333 3.39 0.09 -15.27
C LEU A 333 2.69 -1.15 -15.83
N ALA A 334 1.37 -1.27 -15.63
CA ALA A 334 0.57 -2.37 -16.13
C ALA A 334 0.51 -2.37 -17.66
N LEU A 335 0.31 -1.22 -18.30
CA LEU A 335 0.34 -1.07 -19.74
C LEU A 335 1.71 -1.46 -20.32
N ALA A 336 2.80 -0.93 -19.75
CA ALA A 336 4.15 -1.26 -20.18
C ALA A 336 4.47 -2.75 -20.06
N ARG A 337 3.97 -3.41 -19.01
CA ARG A 337 4.12 -4.86 -18.81
C ARG A 337 3.49 -5.64 -19.96
N VAL A 338 2.28 -5.27 -20.38
CA VAL A 338 1.58 -5.90 -21.52
C VAL A 338 2.30 -5.62 -22.83
N GLN A 339 2.72 -4.37 -23.07
CA GLN A 339 3.46 -3.97 -24.26
C GLN A 339 4.75 -4.81 -24.42
N ILE A 340 5.53 -4.96 -23.37
CA ILE A 340 6.76 -5.78 -23.37
C ILE A 340 6.42 -7.27 -23.57
N ALA A 341 5.33 -7.77 -22.99
CA ALA A 341 4.93 -9.18 -23.13
C ALA A 341 4.59 -9.54 -24.60
N LEU A 342 4.12 -8.59 -25.38
CA LEU A 342 3.80 -8.76 -26.80
C LEU A 342 5.04 -8.85 -27.70
N ASN A 343 6.21 -8.47 -27.21
CA ASN A 343 7.51 -8.65 -27.88
C ASN A 343 7.56 -8.06 -29.30
N GLN A 344 7.13 -6.81 -29.45
CA GLN A 344 7.15 -6.05 -30.72
C GLN A 344 7.99 -4.78 -30.51
N PRO A 345 8.92 -4.43 -31.43
CA PRO A 345 9.82 -3.27 -31.23
C PRO A 345 9.07 -1.95 -31.01
N GLU A 346 7.98 -1.73 -31.72
CA GLU A 346 7.16 -0.51 -31.60
C GLU A 346 6.50 -0.44 -30.21
N LEU A 347 6.11 -1.57 -29.64
CA LEU A 347 5.57 -1.65 -28.29
C LEU A 347 6.64 -1.55 -27.21
N ASP A 348 7.88 -1.99 -27.48
CA ASP A 348 9.00 -1.78 -26.54
C ASP A 348 9.33 -0.27 -26.41
N GLU A 349 9.26 0.52 -27.51
CA GLU A 349 9.38 1.99 -27.45
C GLU A 349 8.25 2.61 -26.62
N ALA A 350 6.99 2.27 -26.91
CA ALA A 350 5.85 2.77 -26.17
C ALA A 350 5.89 2.37 -24.68
N ALA A 351 6.42 1.19 -24.37
CA ALA A 351 6.63 0.76 -23.00
C ALA A 351 7.66 1.64 -22.27
N LEU A 352 8.76 2.04 -22.93
CA LEU A 352 9.74 2.95 -22.34
C LEU A 352 9.15 4.32 -22.02
N GLU A 353 8.25 4.85 -22.85
CA GLU A 353 7.53 6.10 -22.56
C GLU A 353 6.68 5.96 -21.30
N ASN A 354 5.89 4.88 -21.20
CA ASN A 354 5.10 4.60 -20.01
C ASN A 354 5.98 4.42 -18.75
N LEU A 355 7.06 3.66 -18.86
CA LEU A 355 7.99 3.41 -17.75
C LEU A 355 8.71 4.67 -17.29
N SER A 356 8.96 5.63 -18.18
CA SER A 356 9.54 6.93 -17.82
C SER A 356 8.64 7.71 -16.84
N ILE A 357 7.33 7.64 -17.03
CA ILE A 357 6.35 8.24 -16.12
C ILE A 357 6.39 7.56 -14.75
N VAL A 358 6.49 6.22 -14.74
CA VAL A 358 6.58 5.44 -13.49
C VAL A 358 7.82 5.82 -12.71
N VAL A 359 9.02 5.76 -13.32
CA VAL A 359 10.28 6.01 -12.59
C VAL A 359 10.48 7.47 -12.20
N THR A 360 9.80 8.40 -12.86
CA THR A 360 9.80 9.81 -12.46
C THR A 360 9.05 10.01 -11.14
N ARG A 361 7.96 9.27 -10.91
CA ARG A 361 7.13 9.37 -9.71
C ARG A 361 7.54 8.40 -8.62
N GLU A 362 7.97 7.20 -9.02
CA GLU A 362 8.33 6.09 -8.16
C GLU A 362 9.73 5.59 -8.50
N ARG A 363 10.75 6.38 -8.19
CA ARG A 363 12.13 6.06 -8.55
C ARG A 363 12.63 4.73 -7.98
N GLU A 364 12.07 4.30 -6.86
CA GLU A 364 12.41 3.02 -6.21
C GLU A 364 11.62 1.82 -6.79
N ASN A 365 10.81 2.02 -7.85
CA ASN A 365 10.05 0.95 -8.47
C ASN A 365 10.98 0.00 -9.25
N SER A 366 11.39 -1.07 -8.58
CA SER A 366 12.33 -2.04 -9.15
C SER A 366 11.78 -2.76 -10.38
N GLU A 367 10.46 -2.97 -10.47
CA GLU A 367 9.85 -3.61 -11.62
C GLU A 367 9.93 -2.72 -12.88
N ALA A 368 9.66 -1.43 -12.73
CA ALA A 368 9.76 -0.48 -13.82
C ALA A 368 11.17 -0.46 -14.41
N TRP A 369 12.19 -0.45 -13.56
CA TRP A 369 13.58 -0.50 -14.02
C TRP A 369 13.94 -1.82 -14.69
N ARG A 370 13.45 -2.95 -14.18
CA ARG A 370 13.64 -4.26 -14.83
C ARG A 370 13.01 -4.29 -16.21
N LEU A 371 11.79 -3.80 -16.34
CA LEU A 371 11.08 -3.73 -17.62
C LEU A 371 11.79 -2.78 -18.59
N SER A 372 12.27 -1.62 -18.12
CA SER A 372 13.09 -0.69 -18.93
C SER A 372 14.37 -1.35 -19.45
N SER A 373 15.02 -2.17 -18.62
CA SER A 373 16.21 -2.91 -19.06
C SER A 373 15.88 -3.92 -20.17
N ILE A 374 14.75 -4.61 -20.09
CA ILE A 374 14.29 -5.56 -21.12
C ILE A 374 14.02 -4.84 -22.44
N ALA A 375 13.23 -3.76 -22.41
CA ALA A 375 12.88 -3.00 -23.60
C ALA A 375 14.12 -2.39 -24.27
N ASN A 376 15.00 -1.73 -23.50
CA ASN A 376 16.26 -1.18 -24.02
C ASN A 376 17.17 -2.26 -24.64
N SER A 377 17.24 -3.44 -24.02
CA SER A 377 18.03 -4.56 -24.53
C SER A 377 17.52 -5.05 -25.89
N ARG A 378 16.19 -5.16 -26.05
CA ARG A 378 15.58 -5.58 -27.33
C ARG A 378 15.78 -4.55 -28.44
N LEU A 379 15.78 -3.27 -28.08
CA LEU A 379 16.05 -2.15 -28.99
C LEU A 379 17.53 -1.92 -29.27
N GLY A 380 18.45 -2.77 -28.75
CA GLY A 380 19.88 -2.67 -28.95
C GLY A 380 20.56 -1.51 -28.20
N ARG A 381 19.87 -0.87 -27.27
CA ARG A 381 20.36 0.29 -26.50
C ARG A 381 21.23 -0.18 -25.32
N THR A 382 22.46 -0.57 -25.58
CA THR A 382 23.32 -1.24 -24.60
C THR A 382 23.67 -0.39 -23.38
N GLY A 383 23.88 0.93 -23.57
CA GLY A 383 24.14 1.88 -22.47
C GLY A 383 22.94 2.07 -21.57
N GLU A 384 21.76 2.28 -22.15
CA GLU A 384 20.48 2.43 -21.47
C GLU A 384 20.07 1.12 -20.77
N THR A 385 20.37 -0.03 -21.35
CA THR A 385 20.20 -1.34 -20.71
C THR A 385 21.04 -1.42 -19.44
N ALA A 386 22.31 -1.03 -19.51
CA ALA A 386 23.21 -1.09 -18.37
C ALA A 386 22.75 -0.17 -17.22
N ILE A 387 22.33 1.07 -17.53
CA ILE A 387 21.84 2.00 -16.50
C ILE A 387 20.52 1.54 -15.89
N SER A 388 19.57 1.06 -16.70
CA SER A 388 18.30 0.53 -16.20
C SER A 388 18.51 -0.68 -15.28
N THR A 389 19.49 -1.54 -15.61
CA THR A 389 19.86 -2.68 -14.78
C THR A 389 20.53 -2.22 -13.47
N ALA A 390 21.39 -1.20 -13.52
CA ALA A 390 21.99 -0.62 -12.32
C ALA A 390 20.93 -0.06 -11.35
N GLU A 391 19.94 0.69 -11.87
CA GLU A 391 18.80 1.21 -11.10
C GLU A 391 17.94 0.08 -10.52
N TRP A 392 17.70 -0.97 -11.31
CA TRP A 392 16.97 -2.15 -10.82
C TRP A 392 17.65 -2.78 -9.60
N HIS A 393 18.95 -3.00 -9.67
CA HIS A 393 19.73 -3.54 -8.56
C HIS A 393 19.81 -2.54 -7.38
N LEU A 394 19.95 -1.24 -7.68
CA LEU A 394 19.94 -0.19 -6.66
C LEU A 394 18.65 -0.19 -5.84
N ALA A 395 17.49 -0.23 -6.52
CA ALA A 395 16.18 -0.28 -5.89
C ALA A 395 16.01 -1.53 -5.00
N ARG A 396 16.68 -2.64 -5.36
CA ARG A 396 16.68 -3.89 -4.60
C ARG A 396 17.79 -3.97 -3.53
N ARG A 397 18.60 -2.92 -3.39
CA ARG A 397 19.76 -2.88 -2.48
C ARG A 397 20.82 -3.95 -2.75
N ASN A 398 20.90 -4.43 -3.99
CA ASN A 398 21.94 -5.32 -4.48
C ASN A 398 23.13 -4.46 -4.90
N TRP A 399 23.91 -3.99 -3.92
CA TRP A 399 24.88 -2.92 -4.10
C TRP A 399 26.00 -3.29 -5.05
N ARG A 400 26.53 -4.52 -4.98
CA ARG A 400 27.65 -4.98 -5.83
C ARG A 400 27.23 -5.05 -7.29
N GLU A 401 26.08 -5.63 -7.58
CA GLU A 401 25.53 -5.74 -8.93
C GLU A 401 25.17 -4.37 -9.49
N SER A 402 24.59 -3.50 -8.64
CA SER A 402 24.30 -2.11 -9.02
C SER A 402 25.57 -1.36 -9.42
N LEU A 403 26.66 -1.49 -8.66
CA LEU A 403 27.95 -0.88 -8.95
C LEU A 403 28.51 -1.37 -10.30
N ALA A 404 28.57 -2.69 -10.49
CA ALA A 404 29.11 -3.28 -11.73
C ALA A 404 28.36 -2.81 -13.00
N HIS A 405 27.01 -2.75 -12.92
CA HIS A 405 26.20 -2.26 -14.04
C HIS A 405 26.30 -0.75 -14.24
N ALA A 406 26.44 0.04 -13.18
CA ALA A 406 26.68 1.48 -13.27
C ALA A 406 28.01 1.81 -13.93
N GLU A 407 29.10 1.13 -13.56
CA GLU A 407 30.41 1.25 -14.21
C GLU A 407 30.37 0.82 -15.68
N ARG A 408 29.60 -0.23 -16.00
CA ARG A 408 29.36 -0.64 -17.38
C ARG A 408 28.65 0.45 -18.18
N ALA A 409 27.63 1.08 -17.60
CA ALA A 409 26.89 2.18 -18.23
C ALA A 409 27.81 3.37 -18.51
N GLN A 410 28.70 3.75 -17.58
CA GLN A 410 29.69 4.81 -17.82
C GLN A 410 30.62 4.54 -19.00
N ARG A 411 31.00 3.28 -19.23
CA ARG A 411 31.82 2.91 -20.40
C ARG A 411 31.07 2.92 -21.72
N LEU A 412 29.76 2.81 -21.72
CA LEU A 412 28.90 2.67 -22.90
C LEU A 412 28.20 3.97 -23.30
N LEU A 413 27.96 4.85 -22.35
CA LEU A 413 27.23 6.11 -22.56
C LEU A 413 28.24 7.25 -22.86
N PRO A 414 27.85 8.26 -23.64
CA PRO A 414 28.66 9.43 -23.86
C PRO A 414 29.00 10.15 -22.57
N GLU A 415 30.26 10.46 -22.35
CA GLU A 415 30.71 11.19 -21.15
C GLU A 415 29.98 12.53 -21.01
N GLY A 416 29.52 12.85 -19.79
CA GLY A 416 28.76 14.06 -19.52
C GLY A 416 27.29 14.00 -19.93
N SER A 417 26.80 12.94 -20.57
CA SER A 417 25.39 12.77 -20.84
C SER A 417 24.61 12.55 -19.52
N SER A 418 23.29 12.83 -19.52
CA SER A 418 22.44 12.61 -18.34
C SER A 418 22.48 11.18 -17.82
N GLY A 419 22.53 10.19 -18.72
CA GLY A 419 22.67 8.78 -18.37
C GLY A 419 24.04 8.47 -17.74
N TRP A 420 25.12 9.02 -18.29
CA TRP A 420 26.46 8.85 -17.75
C TRP A 420 26.60 9.46 -16.35
N LEU A 421 26.10 10.71 -16.15
CA LEU A 421 26.08 11.36 -14.85
C LEU A 421 25.26 10.56 -13.84
N ARG A 422 24.13 10.04 -14.27
CA ARG A 422 23.32 9.20 -13.42
C ARG A 422 24.01 7.89 -13.04
N ALA A 423 24.72 7.27 -13.97
CA ALA A 423 25.51 6.08 -13.69
C ALA A 423 26.62 6.35 -12.66
N LEU A 424 27.24 7.54 -12.73
CA LEU A 424 28.24 7.98 -11.75
C LEU A 424 27.62 8.11 -10.34
N ASP A 425 26.43 8.71 -10.23
CA ASP A 425 25.70 8.82 -8.96
C ASP A 425 25.36 7.44 -8.36
N ILE A 426 24.86 6.53 -9.20
CA ILE A 426 24.54 5.16 -8.79
C ILE A 426 25.77 4.44 -8.27
N ALA A 427 26.89 4.53 -8.99
CA ALA A 427 28.15 3.90 -8.58
C ALA A 427 28.60 4.40 -7.21
N GLY A 428 28.58 5.72 -6.97
CA GLY A 428 28.93 6.31 -5.68
C GLY A 428 27.98 5.89 -4.54
N ILE A 429 26.68 5.76 -4.79
CA ILE A 429 25.70 5.27 -3.80
C ILE A 429 25.96 3.79 -3.48
N ALA A 430 26.12 2.98 -4.51
CA ALA A 430 26.30 1.53 -4.40
C ALA A 430 27.59 1.17 -3.68
N GLU A 431 28.70 1.83 -4.03
CA GLU A 431 30.00 1.61 -3.36
C GLU A 431 29.95 1.94 -1.85
N ARG A 432 29.43 3.11 -1.49
CA ARG A 432 29.30 3.49 -0.08
C ARG A 432 28.48 2.49 0.73
N ASN A 433 27.41 1.96 0.16
CA ASN A 433 26.52 1.02 0.86
C ASN A 433 27.10 -0.40 0.89
N ALA A 434 27.81 -0.85 -0.16
CA ALA A 434 28.54 -2.12 -0.17
C ALA A 434 29.59 -2.16 0.95
N ARG A 435 30.43 -1.12 1.06
CA ARG A 435 31.42 -1.00 2.15
C ARG A 435 30.79 -1.01 3.53
N ARG A 436 29.63 -0.35 3.72
CA ARG A 436 28.91 -0.38 4.99
C ARG A 436 28.35 -1.75 5.35
N GLN A 437 28.01 -2.54 4.34
CA GLN A 437 27.50 -3.90 4.53
C GLN A 437 28.62 -4.87 4.90
N GLU A 438 29.82 -4.68 4.36
CA GLU A 438 31.01 -5.48 4.68
C GLU A 438 31.56 -5.22 6.10
N ASN A 439 31.34 -4.01 6.61
CA ASN A 439 31.81 -3.59 7.93
C ASN A 439 30.80 -3.88 9.08
N ARG A 440 29.71 -4.58 8.78
CA ARG A 440 28.70 -5.04 9.76
C ARG A 440 28.77 -6.54 9.99
#